data_6f305985149d54277a05cc903298568c
#
_entry.id   6f305985149d54277a05cc903298568c
#
_cell.length_a   1.000
_cell.length_b   1.000
_cell.length_c   1.000
_cell.angle_alpha   90.00
_cell.angle_beta   90.00
_cell.angle_gamma   90.00
#
_symmetry.space_group_name_H-M   'P 1'
#
loop_
_entity.id
_entity.type
_entity.pdbx_description
1 polymer ?
#
loop_
_entity_poly.entity_id
_entity_poly.type
_entity_poly.pdbx_seq_one_letter_code
_entity_poly.pdbx_strand_id
1 'polypeptide(L)'
;MGQLHANPTLKSLKALMGSSSKEIKVTNEINDPTQTLRWEQDSHMADDIVSPPEWQAPGEGRVFLTGATGFLGAHLLHDLLCMPTVKQVACLARSRGKLTANNRIQKAQEKYGLWDGCLEKMQKIVTLEGELKDSTLGLAKDQFDWLADWLANWASVVFHAGARVNWCEPYESHYMANVVGTRNIIRLTVQGRRKTLHYVSSIDTWNVTGLLNKVERVLEDESLRPHLGSLPYDIGYAQSQWVADEMVQRARSRGLPAVIYGPGFVIGHSSRATGNPDDFFARMIIGCIQCGYFPYLPRQRLEWVTVDYVCSALLHIASKKDTLGLSYHLVPPDPTRSVNMGGTCKLLNQAGYPVKQIPYHDWVEEIRRSPGNPMAPMVPLLQERILGDLSRMQTSTYTPIYDVKNTIRALSDRPDIQWLPLDARLLKSYVDSWVKRGDYSLCRDSNGY
;
A
#
# COMPACT_ATOMS: atom_id res chain seq x y z
N MET A 1 4.12 -18.68 -20.88
CA MET A 1 3.26 -17.83 -20.04
C MET A 1 4.00 -16.98 -19.02
N GLY A 2 5.29 -16.70 -19.20
CA GLY A 2 6.14 -16.01 -18.22
C GLY A 2 6.53 -14.56 -18.53
N GLN A 3 5.96 -13.89 -19.50
CA GLN A 3 6.41 -12.54 -19.92
C GLN A 3 5.36 -11.42 -19.82
N LEU A 4 4.18 -11.68 -19.29
CA LEU A 4 3.08 -10.69 -19.17
C LEU A 4 3.10 -9.87 -17.88
N HIS A 5 4.06 -10.09 -16.97
CA HIS A 5 3.98 -9.61 -15.59
C HIS A 5 4.80 -8.36 -15.24
N ALA A 6 5.49 -7.74 -16.19
CA ALA A 6 6.39 -6.63 -15.84
C ALA A 6 5.96 -5.24 -16.34
N ASN A 7 5.15 -5.15 -17.36
CA ASN A 7 4.50 -3.91 -17.84
C ASN A 7 3.36 -4.35 -18.76
N PRO A 8 2.11 -3.93 -18.55
CA PRO A 8 1.07 -4.13 -19.55
C PRO A 8 1.42 -3.26 -20.76
N THR A 9 2.03 -3.85 -21.78
CA THR A 9 2.31 -3.15 -23.02
C THR A 9 1.00 -2.98 -23.79
N LEU A 10 0.88 -1.91 -24.57
CA LEU A 10 -0.23 -1.66 -25.49
C LEU A 10 -0.59 -2.91 -26.34
N LYS A 11 0.37 -3.79 -26.57
CA LYS A 11 0.22 -5.03 -27.33
C LYS A 11 -0.55 -6.12 -26.57
N SER A 12 -0.39 -6.22 -25.25
CA SER A 12 -1.17 -7.13 -24.41
C SER A 12 -2.58 -6.64 -24.16
N LEU A 13 -2.78 -5.32 -24.06
CA LEU A 13 -4.10 -4.69 -24.03
C LEU A 13 -4.83 -4.83 -25.38
N LYS A 14 -4.14 -4.67 -26.51
CA LYS A 14 -4.72 -4.92 -27.84
C LYS A 14 -5.12 -6.37 -28.06
N ALA A 15 -4.40 -7.35 -27.49
CA ALA A 15 -4.78 -8.76 -27.57
C ALA A 15 -6.04 -9.08 -26.74
N LEU A 16 -6.28 -8.35 -25.65
CA LEU A 16 -7.53 -8.41 -24.86
C LEU A 16 -8.67 -7.64 -25.53
N MET A 17 -8.35 -6.63 -26.38
CA MET A 17 -9.33 -5.82 -27.13
C MET A 17 -9.56 -6.36 -28.54
N GLY A 18 -9.14 -7.61 -28.85
CA GLY A 18 -9.26 -8.25 -30.15
C GLY A 18 -10.68 -8.24 -30.66
N SER A 19 -10.90 -7.44 -31.69
CA SER A 19 -11.95 -7.51 -32.69
C SER A 19 -13.39 -7.74 -32.20
N SER A 20 -14.05 -6.70 -31.75
CA SER A 20 -15.45 -6.41 -32.06
C SER A 20 -15.85 -5.10 -31.38
N SER A 21 -16.37 -4.16 -32.18
CA SER A 21 -17.14 -2.98 -31.73
C SER A 21 -18.53 -3.42 -31.20
N LYS A 22 -18.54 -4.36 -30.27
CA LYS A 22 -19.68 -4.59 -29.40
C LYS A 22 -19.43 -3.79 -28.13
N GLU A 23 -20.33 -2.85 -27.85
CA GLU A 23 -20.49 -2.29 -26.53
C GLU A 23 -20.25 -3.41 -25.51
N ILE A 24 -19.18 -3.33 -24.75
CA ILE A 24 -18.99 -4.18 -23.60
C ILE A 24 -20.10 -3.73 -22.65
N LYS A 25 -21.26 -4.37 -22.75
CA LYS A 25 -22.19 -4.41 -21.66
C LYS A 25 -21.40 -5.05 -20.54
N VAL A 26 -20.90 -4.22 -19.62
CA VAL A 26 -20.47 -4.67 -18.29
C VAL A 26 -21.77 -5.19 -17.66
N THR A 27 -22.07 -6.45 -17.96
CA THR A 27 -23.18 -7.18 -17.36
C THR A 27 -22.76 -7.43 -15.90
N ASN A 28 -23.56 -6.99 -15.01
CA ASN A 28 -23.90 -7.37 -13.64
C ASN A 28 -23.23 -8.59 -12.96
N GLU A 29 -22.00 -8.96 -13.33
CA GLU A 29 -21.21 -9.99 -12.64
C GLU A 29 -20.44 -9.45 -11.42
N ILE A 30 -20.69 -8.19 -11.07
CA ILE A 30 -20.07 -7.54 -9.88
C ILE A 30 -20.50 -8.23 -8.57
N ASN A 31 -21.61 -8.95 -8.56
CA ASN A 31 -22.10 -9.77 -7.44
C ASN A 31 -22.04 -11.26 -7.79
N ASP A 32 -20.86 -11.79 -8.10
CA ASP A 32 -20.71 -13.25 -8.17
C ASP A 32 -20.70 -13.81 -6.73
N PRO A 33 -21.76 -14.56 -6.34
CA PRO A 33 -21.81 -15.18 -5.02
C PRO A 33 -20.62 -16.14 -4.76
N THR A 34 -20.04 -16.71 -5.83
CA THR A 34 -18.89 -17.60 -5.74
C THR A 34 -17.63 -16.85 -5.34
N GLN A 35 -17.46 -15.62 -5.84
CA GLN A 35 -16.33 -14.76 -5.47
C GLN A 35 -16.44 -14.31 -4.01
N THR A 36 -17.63 -13.91 -3.56
CA THR A 36 -17.87 -13.55 -2.15
C THR A 36 -17.60 -14.75 -1.23
N LEU A 37 -18.07 -15.96 -1.61
CA LEU A 37 -17.78 -17.18 -0.87
C LEU A 37 -16.29 -17.50 -0.84
N ARG A 38 -15.58 -17.26 -1.93
CA ARG A 38 -14.13 -17.45 -2.00
C ARG A 38 -13.40 -16.50 -1.04
N TRP A 39 -13.74 -15.22 -1.02
CA TRP A 39 -13.11 -14.26 -0.08
C TRP A 39 -13.36 -14.66 1.37
N GLU A 40 -14.56 -15.12 1.68
CA GLU A 40 -14.88 -15.67 3.00
C GLU A 40 -13.99 -16.87 3.33
N GLN A 41 -13.88 -17.84 2.42
CA GLN A 41 -13.02 -19.02 2.61
C GLN A 41 -11.55 -18.63 2.73
N ASP A 42 -11.06 -17.71 1.88
CA ASP A 42 -9.68 -17.24 1.91
C ASP A 42 -9.37 -16.50 3.23
N SER A 43 -10.34 -15.78 3.81
CA SER A 43 -10.17 -15.11 5.11
C SER A 43 -10.01 -16.09 6.27
N HIS A 44 -10.42 -17.35 6.10
CA HIS A 44 -10.25 -18.44 7.07
C HIS A 44 -8.94 -19.22 6.93
N MET A 45 -8.07 -18.87 5.96
CA MET A 45 -6.84 -19.63 5.68
C MET A 45 -5.85 -19.72 6.86
N ALA A 46 -5.98 -18.85 7.87
CA ALA A 46 -5.15 -18.84 9.06
C ALA A 46 -5.85 -19.44 10.31
N ASP A 47 -7.06 -20.01 10.17
CA ASP A 47 -7.84 -20.55 11.30
C ASP A 47 -7.22 -21.82 11.91
N ASP A 48 -6.37 -22.52 11.17
CA ASP A 48 -5.59 -23.67 11.65
C ASP A 48 -4.34 -23.27 12.49
N ILE A 49 -4.03 -21.97 12.60
CA ILE A 49 -2.85 -21.51 13.31
C ILE A 49 -3.17 -21.28 14.80
N VAL A 50 -2.57 -22.12 15.64
CA VAL A 50 -2.69 -22.04 17.10
C VAL A 50 -1.64 -21.07 17.65
N SER A 51 -2.07 -20.13 18.52
CA SER A 51 -1.14 -19.23 19.21
C SER A 51 -0.25 -19.96 20.20
N PRO A 52 1.07 -19.67 20.24
CA PRO A 52 1.95 -20.21 21.26
C PRO A 52 1.59 -19.67 22.65
N PRO A 53 1.94 -20.38 23.75
CA PRO A 53 1.73 -19.90 25.11
C PRO A 53 2.50 -18.62 25.45
N GLU A 54 2.16 -17.99 26.55
CA GLU A 54 2.55 -16.62 26.96
C GLU A 54 4.02 -16.26 26.87
N TRP A 55 4.25 -14.99 26.71
CA TRP A 55 5.50 -14.34 26.31
C TRP A 55 6.27 -13.66 27.43
N GLN A 56 7.62 -13.85 27.46
CA GLN A 56 8.57 -12.95 28.15
C GLN A 56 9.96 -13.02 27.49
N ALA A 57 10.64 -11.87 27.29
CA ALA A 57 12.01 -11.88 26.82
C ALA A 57 12.86 -10.62 27.02
N PRO A 58 14.13 -10.71 27.46
CA PRO A 58 15.18 -9.69 27.34
C PRO A 58 16.14 -9.97 26.17
N GLY A 59 16.84 -8.95 25.67
CA GLY A 59 17.89 -9.11 24.63
C GLY A 59 17.44 -8.86 23.20
N GLU A 60 16.57 -7.92 22.99
CA GLU A 60 15.83 -7.59 21.77
C GLU A 60 16.66 -6.79 20.74
N GLY A 61 16.05 -6.22 19.73
CA GLY A 61 16.68 -5.44 18.67
C GLY A 61 16.87 -6.21 17.38
N ARG A 62 16.19 -7.34 17.20
CA ARG A 62 16.23 -8.18 16.02
C ARG A 62 14.89 -8.19 15.34
N VAL A 63 14.86 -7.68 14.11
CA VAL A 63 13.65 -7.41 13.34
C VAL A 63 13.59 -8.31 12.12
N PHE A 64 12.43 -8.89 11.84
CA PHE A 64 12.13 -9.47 10.54
C PHE A 64 11.23 -8.51 9.75
N LEU A 65 11.68 -8.10 8.57
CA LEU A 65 10.99 -7.14 7.69
C LEU A 65 10.69 -7.73 6.32
N THR A 66 9.45 -7.63 5.89
CA THR A 66 9.06 -7.85 4.49
C THR A 66 8.74 -6.52 3.82
N GLY A 67 8.92 -6.46 2.51
CA GLY A 67 8.63 -5.25 1.73
C GLY A 67 9.75 -4.21 1.68
N ALA A 68 10.94 -4.50 2.17
CA ALA A 68 12.10 -3.59 2.21
C ALA A 68 12.50 -2.99 0.84
N THR A 69 12.04 -3.56 -0.27
CA THR A 69 12.27 -3.04 -1.62
C THR A 69 11.15 -2.14 -2.16
N GLY A 70 10.07 -1.96 -1.41
CA GLY A 70 8.97 -1.03 -1.70
C GLY A 70 9.21 0.34 -1.09
N PHE A 71 8.35 1.33 -1.43
CA PHE A 71 8.50 2.70 -0.96
C PHE A 71 8.45 2.80 0.58
N LEU A 72 7.34 2.38 1.19
CA LEU A 72 7.19 2.42 2.65
C LEU A 72 8.22 1.55 3.35
N GLY A 73 8.43 0.31 2.87
CA GLY A 73 9.36 -0.62 3.49
C GLY A 73 10.83 -0.18 3.41
N ALA A 74 11.23 0.56 2.38
CA ALA A 74 12.56 1.13 2.28
C ALA A 74 12.80 2.23 3.33
N HIS A 75 11.82 3.11 3.56
CA HIS A 75 11.89 4.12 4.61
C HIS A 75 11.86 3.49 6.00
N LEU A 76 10.97 2.50 6.21
CA LEU A 76 10.91 1.76 7.46
C LEU A 76 12.24 1.04 7.77
N LEU A 77 12.87 0.42 6.76
CA LEU A 77 14.21 -0.16 6.91
C LEU A 77 15.23 0.90 7.32
N HIS A 78 15.26 2.04 6.62
CA HIS A 78 16.18 3.13 6.94
C HIS A 78 16.04 3.58 8.39
N ASP A 79 14.81 3.82 8.85
CA ASP A 79 14.55 4.30 10.21
C ASP A 79 14.93 3.23 11.25
N LEU A 80 14.63 1.95 11.01
CA LEU A 80 15.08 0.83 11.84
C LEU A 80 16.61 0.78 11.96
N LEU A 81 17.33 0.96 10.85
CA LEU A 81 18.80 0.96 10.86
C LEU A 81 19.40 2.14 11.63
N CYS A 82 18.68 3.26 11.72
CA CYS A 82 19.06 4.43 12.50
C CYS A 82 18.80 4.26 14.00
N MET A 83 17.99 3.29 14.43
CA MET A 83 17.70 3.07 15.85
C MET A 83 18.89 2.38 16.56
N PRO A 84 19.40 2.96 17.65
CA PRO A 84 20.51 2.35 18.42
C PRO A 84 20.13 0.98 19.02
N THR A 85 18.84 0.79 19.34
CA THR A 85 18.32 -0.45 19.92
C THR A 85 18.19 -1.58 18.91
N VAL A 86 18.16 -1.28 17.60
CA VAL A 86 18.08 -2.28 16.53
C VAL A 86 19.48 -2.81 16.23
N LYS A 87 19.66 -4.10 16.46
CA LYS A 87 20.93 -4.81 16.20
C LYS A 87 21.03 -5.33 14.78
N GLN A 88 19.96 -5.95 14.29
CA GLN A 88 19.88 -6.51 12.92
C GLN A 88 18.46 -6.46 12.38
N VAL A 89 18.35 -6.33 11.06
CA VAL A 89 17.08 -6.41 10.32
C VAL A 89 17.22 -7.48 9.25
N ALA A 90 16.49 -8.59 9.41
CA ALA A 90 16.38 -9.63 8.40
C ALA A 90 15.31 -9.21 7.38
N CYS A 91 15.73 -8.97 6.14
CA CYS A 91 14.90 -8.50 5.05
C CYS A 91 14.61 -9.62 4.05
N LEU A 92 13.33 -10.04 3.93
CA LEU A 92 12.92 -10.96 2.87
C LEU A 92 12.76 -10.18 1.56
N ALA A 93 13.54 -10.55 0.55
CA ALA A 93 13.47 -9.96 -0.77
C ALA A 93 13.75 -10.99 -1.87
N ARG A 94 13.13 -10.78 -3.04
CA ARG A 94 13.31 -11.63 -4.22
C ARG A 94 14.52 -11.19 -5.03
N SER A 95 15.22 -12.13 -5.63
CA SER A 95 16.07 -11.81 -6.79
C SER A 95 15.22 -11.58 -8.04
N ARG A 96 15.69 -10.77 -8.97
CA ARG A 96 15.00 -10.49 -10.23
C ARG A 96 16.01 -10.34 -11.38
N GLY A 97 16.02 -11.29 -12.29
CA GLY A 97 17.00 -11.33 -13.38
C GLY A 97 18.43 -11.41 -12.84
N LYS A 98 19.26 -10.43 -13.17
CA LYS A 98 20.66 -10.34 -12.69
C LYS A 98 20.80 -9.64 -11.32
N LEU A 99 19.69 -9.12 -10.75
CA LEU A 99 19.72 -8.41 -9.47
C LEU A 99 19.43 -9.37 -8.33
N THR A 100 20.39 -9.56 -7.45
CA THR A 100 20.21 -10.30 -6.19
C THR A 100 19.28 -9.56 -5.25
N ALA A 101 18.74 -10.26 -4.26
CA ALA A 101 17.91 -9.66 -3.21
C ALA A 101 18.62 -8.49 -2.51
N ASN A 102 19.89 -8.65 -2.17
CA ASN A 102 20.71 -7.60 -1.54
C ASN A 102 20.82 -6.36 -2.43
N ASN A 103 21.18 -6.56 -3.71
CA ASN A 103 21.28 -5.44 -4.64
C ASN A 103 19.95 -4.71 -4.86
N ARG A 104 18.83 -5.42 -4.74
CA ARG A 104 17.50 -4.80 -4.82
C ARG A 104 17.16 -3.97 -3.58
N ILE A 105 17.54 -4.41 -2.39
CA ILE A 105 17.39 -3.63 -1.15
C ILE A 105 18.24 -2.36 -1.26
N GLN A 106 19.52 -2.49 -1.64
CA GLN A 106 20.40 -1.34 -1.83
C GLN A 106 19.82 -0.36 -2.86
N LYS A 107 19.42 -0.82 -4.05
CA LYS A 107 18.82 0.05 -5.08
C LYS A 107 17.54 0.73 -4.62
N ALA A 108 16.73 0.10 -3.77
CA ALA A 108 15.55 0.76 -3.20
C ALA A 108 15.97 1.90 -2.25
N GLN A 109 16.99 1.69 -1.42
CA GLN A 109 17.54 2.74 -0.56
C GLN A 109 18.13 3.91 -1.40
N GLU A 110 18.88 3.60 -2.46
CA GLU A 110 19.43 4.59 -3.39
C GLU A 110 18.32 5.37 -4.11
N LYS A 111 17.31 4.66 -4.64
CA LYS A 111 16.15 5.24 -5.36
C LYS A 111 15.46 6.34 -4.54
N TYR A 112 15.35 6.14 -3.23
CA TYR A 112 14.65 7.07 -2.35
C TYR A 112 15.59 8.00 -1.56
N GLY A 113 16.89 8.02 -1.89
CA GLY A 113 17.88 8.90 -1.25
C GLY A 113 18.13 8.54 0.23
N LEU A 114 18.01 7.26 0.56
CA LEU A 114 18.16 6.72 1.92
C LEU A 114 19.52 6.05 2.13
N TRP A 115 20.24 5.78 1.05
CA TRP A 115 21.54 5.13 1.08
C TRP A 115 22.64 6.15 1.36
N ASP A 116 23.27 6.06 2.53
CA ASP A 116 24.35 6.96 2.97
C ASP A 116 25.74 6.29 2.94
N GLY A 117 25.82 5.02 2.55
CA GLY A 117 27.08 4.26 2.50
C GLY A 117 27.64 3.91 3.88
N CYS A 118 26.90 4.11 4.96
CA CYS A 118 27.33 3.83 6.32
C CYS A 118 27.48 2.31 6.54
N LEU A 119 28.73 1.83 6.68
CA LEU A 119 29.05 0.42 6.85
C LEU A 119 28.37 -0.20 8.08
N GLU A 120 28.27 0.54 9.17
CA GLU A 120 27.60 0.07 10.39
C GLU A 120 26.12 -0.26 10.14
N LYS A 121 25.41 0.60 9.41
CA LYS A 121 24.03 0.34 9.01
C LYS A 121 23.92 -0.85 8.08
N MET A 122 24.84 -0.97 7.12
CA MET A 122 24.85 -2.08 6.17
C MET A 122 25.07 -3.43 6.87
N GLN A 123 25.92 -3.49 7.88
CA GLN A 123 26.18 -4.68 8.68
C GLN A 123 24.99 -5.14 9.51
N LYS A 124 24.02 -4.25 9.77
CA LYS A 124 22.76 -4.62 10.43
C LYS A 124 21.80 -5.35 9.48
N ILE A 125 21.97 -5.28 8.16
CA ILE A 125 21.05 -5.90 7.19
C ILE A 125 21.42 -7.37 6.99
N VAL A 126 20.46 -8.26 7.26
CA VAL A 126 20.52 -9.68 6.91
C VAL A 126 19.57 -9.91 5.74
N THR A 127 20.11 -10.21 4.55
CA THR A 127 19.27 -10.44 3.37
C THR A 127 18.87 -11.90 3.28
N LEU A 128 17.55 -12.13 3.21
CA LEU A 128 16.95 -13.44 2.96
C LEU A 128 16.37 -13.43 1.54
N GLU A 129 16.94 -14.24 0.66
CA GLU A 129 16.45 -14.36 -0.71
C GLU A 129 15.26 -15.31 -0.77
N GLY A 130 14.05 -14.78 -1.00
CA GLY A 130 12.84 -15.60 -0.99
C GLY A 130 11.59 -14.89 -1.45
N GLU A 131 10.47 -15.58 -1.41
CA GLU A 131 9.16 -15.10 -1.88
C GLU A 131 8.05 -15.36 -0.85
N LEU A 132 7.22 -14.34 -0.61
CA LEU A 132 6.08 -14.42 0.32
C LEU A 132 5.09 -15.54 -0.04
N LYS A 133 4.87 -15.79 -1.34
CA LYS A 133 3.87 -16.76 -1.82
C LYS A 133 4.17 -18.21 -1.47
N ASP A 134 5.43 -18.54 -1.22
CA ASP A 134 5.86 -19.92 -0.97
C ASP A 134 5.75 -20.24 0.52
N SER A 135 5.31 -21.45 0.84
CA SER A 135 5.10 -21.89 2.23
C SER A 135 6.37 -21.87 3.08
N THR A 136 7.52 -22.04 2.43
CA THR A 136 8.87 -21.89 3.01
C THR A 136 9.48 -20.51 2.72
N LEU A 137 8.66 -19.51 2.36
CA LEU A 137 9.09 -18.18 1.93
C LEU A 137 10.08 -18.22 0.74
N GLY A 138 10.04 -19.29 -0.09
CA GLY A 138 10.95 -19.50 -1.22
C GLY A 138 12.37 -19.87 -0.80
N LEU A 139 12.61 -20.12 0.48
CA LEU A 139 13.87 -20.59 1.02
C LEU A 139 14.00 -22.11 0.84
N ALA A 140 15.19 -22.62 0.70
CA ALA A 140 15.44 -24.06 0.80
C ALA A 140 14.95 -24.56 2.16
N LYS A 141 14.52 -25.83 2.23
CA LYS A 141 13.89 -26.36 3.45
C LYS A 141 14.79 -26.21 4.67
N ASP A 142 16.06 -26.53 4.53
CA ASP A 142 17.09 -26.37 5.55
C ASP A 142 17.27 -24.90 5.98
N GLN A 143 17.25 -23.98 5.03
CA GLN A 143 17.29 -22.53 5.32
C GLN A 143 16.01 -22.05 5.99
N PHE A 144 14.85 -22.59 5.61
CA PHE A 144 13.58 -22.25 6.23
C PHE A 144 13.49 -22.82 7.64
N ASP A 145 13.86 -24.07 7.84
CA ASP A 145 13.90 -24.70 9.16
C ASP A 145 14.89 -23.96 10.08
N TRP A 146 16.06 -23.60 9.56
CA TRP A 146 17.02 -22.73 10.26
C TRP A 146 16.42 -21.35 10.56
N LEU A 147 15.74 -20.73 9.61
CA LEU A 147 15.08 -19.44 9.82
C LEU A 147 13.95 -19.56 10.85
N ALA A 148 13.18 -20.64 10.81
CA ALA A 148 12.12 -20.90 11.78
C ALA A 148 12.71 -21.06 13.19
N ASP A 149 13.77 -21.86 13.34
CA ASP A 149 14.52 -22.02 14.60
C ASP A 149 15.22 -20.72 15.01
N TRP A 150 15.81 -20.04 14.02
CA TRP A 150 16.46 -18.76 14.24
C TRP A 150 15.46 -17.67 14.63
N LEU A 151 14.35 -17.53 13.94
CA LEU A 151 13.26 -16.64 14.35
C LEU A 151 12.64 -17.05 15.67
N ALA A 152 12.58 -18.37 15.95
CA ALA A 152 12.13 -18.88 17.22
C ALA A 152 12.92 -18.31 18.39
N ASN A 153 14.23 -18.21 18.23
CA ASN A 153 15.18 -17.83 19.28
C ASN A 153 15.76 -16.42 19.08
N TRP A 154 15.57 -15.79 17.94
CA TRP A 154 16.25 -14.57 17.53
C TRP A 154 15.32 -13.36 17.35
N ALA A 155 14.29 -13.44 16.50
CA ALA A 155 13.47 -12.27 16.22
C ALA A 155 12.43 -12.02 17.32
N SER A 156 12.31 -10.78 17.74
CA SER A 156 11.31 -10.33 18.71
C SER A 156 10.08 -9.71 18.05
N VAL A 157 10.23 -9.27 16.81
CA VAL A 157 9.21 -8.50 16.10
C VAL A 157 9.24 -8.80 14.60
N VAL A 158 8.06 -8.82 14.01
CA VAL A 158 7.85 -8.98 12.57
C VAL A 158 7.12 -7.75 12.04
N PHE A 159 7.73 -7.05 11.07
CA PHE A 159 7.07 -6.01 10.29
C PHE A 159 6.71 -6.56 8.91
N HIS A 160 5.43 -6.67 8.65
CA HIS A 160 4.92 -7.12 7.36
C HIS A 160 4.36 -5.94 6.57
N ALA A 161 5.22 -5.32 5.76
CA ALA A 161 4.89 -4.23 4.84
C ALA A 161 4.98 -4.67 3.36
N GLY A 162 5.15 -5.97 3.12
CA GLY A 162 5.27 -6.53 1.77
C GLY A 162 3.91 -6.83 1.17
N ALA A 163 3.53 -6.08 0.15
CA ALA A 163 2.35 -6.32 -0.66
C ALA A 163 2.63 -6.10 -2.15
N ARG A 164 1.87 -6.78 -3.01
CA ARG A 164 1.74 -6.45 -4.41
C ARG A 164 0.66 -5.38 -4.53
N VAL A 165 0.99 -4.24 -5.13
CA VAL A 165 0.07 -3.14 -5.38
C VAL A 165 -0.08 -2.95 -6.88
N ASN A 166 -1.28 -3.14 -7.40
CA ASN A 166 -1.65 -2.82 -8.79
C ASN A 166 -3.16 -2.56 -8.86
N TRP A 167 -3.52 -1.36 -9.27
CA TRP A 167 -4.91 -0.90 -9.27
C TRP A 167 -5.74 -1.49 -10.42
N CYS A 168 -5.09 -1.98 -11.47
CA CYS A 168 -5.74 -2.50 -12.67
C CYS A 168 -5.86 -4.02 -12.71
N GLU A 169 -5.21 -4.73 -11.79
CA GLU A 169 -5.20 -6.19 -11.78
C GLU A 169 -6.30 -6.75 -10.88
N PRO A 170 -6.89 -7.90 -11.25
CA PRO A 170 -7.93 -8.55 -10.44
C PRO A 170 -7.35 -9.17 -9.17
N TYR A 171 -8.23 -9.60 -8.27
CA TYR A 171 -7.90 -10.26 -7.00
C TYR A 171 -6.90 -11.41 -7.15
N GLU A 172 -7.09 -12.26 -8.17
CA GLU A 172 -6.26 -13.43 -8.44
C GLU A 172 -4.78 -13.08 -8.61
N SER A 173 -4.48 -11.93 -9.22
CA SER A 173 -3.12 -11.45 -9.40
C SER A 173 -2.43 -11.06 -8.09
N HIS A 174 -3.21 -10.70 -7.08
CA HIS A 174 -2.75 -10.31 -5.75
C HIS A 174 -2.74 -11.45 -4.75
N TYR A 175 -3.59 -12.48 -4.97
CA TYR A 175 -3.85 -13.58 -4.04
C TYR A 175 -2.59 -14.21 -3.48
N MET A 176 -1.67 -14.65 -4.33
CA MET A 176 -0.46 -15.34 -3.88
C MET A 176 0.47 -14.45 -3.06
N ALA A 177 0.61 -13.17 -3.40
CA ALA A 177 1.50 -12.26 -2.70
C ALA A 177 0.87 -11.71 -1.41
N ASN A 178 -0.38 -11.25 -1.48
CA ASN A 178 -1.01 -10.52 -0.39
C ASN A 178 -1.75 -11.46 0.58
N VAL A 179 -2.46 -12.46 0.09
CA VAL A 179 -3.25 -13.38 0.93
C VAL A 179 -2.39 -14.53 1.42
N VAL A 180 -1.87 -15.35 0.50
CA VAL A 180 -1.01 -16.49 0.89
C VAL A 180 0.27 -16.02 1.58
N GLY A 181 0.85 -14.92 1.08
CA GLY A 181 2.02 -14.28 1.71
C GLY A 181 1.76 -13.89 3.16
N THR A 182 0.65 -13.21 3.45
CA THR A 182 0.28 -12.84 4.82
C THR A 182 0.03 -14.07 5.69
N ARG A 183 -0.63 -15.11 5.17
CA ARG A 183 -0.79 -16.39 5.88
C ARG A 183 0.56 -16.99 6.27
N ASN A 184 1.53 -17.00 5.34
CA ASN A 184 2.86 -17.54 5.62
C ASN A 184 3.60 -16.73 6.70
N ILE A 185 3.44 -15.40 6.70
CA ILE A 185 4.01 -14.53 7.73
C ILE A 185 3.35 -14.76 9.09
N ILE A 186 2.02 -14.93 9.15
CA ILE A 186 1.32 -15.29 10.39
C ILE A 186 1.88 -16.63 10.92
N ARG A 187 2.00 -17.65 10.07
CA ARG A 187 2.59 -18.95 10.45
C ARG A 187 3.99 -18.82 11.03
N LEU A 188 4.85 -18.08 10.33
CA LEU A 188 6.21 -17.84 10.81
C LEU A 188 6.23 -17.08 12.14
N THR A 189 5.31 -16.15 12.33
CA THR A 189 5.22 -15.39 13.58
C THR A 189 4.87 -16.26 14.79
N VAL A 190 4.03 -17.27 14.61
CA VAL A 190 3.62 -18.16 15.71
C VAL A 190 4.60 -19.32 15.96
N GLN A 191 5.51 -19.61 15.02
CA GLN A 191 6.50 -20.65 15.19
C GLN A 191 7.58 -20.25 16.20
N GLY A 192 7.95 -21.17 17.08
CA GLY A 192 8.98 -20.98 18.09
C GLY A 192 8.65 -19.88 19.11
N ARG A 193 9.60 -18.99 19.39
CA ARG A 193 9.41 -17.87 20.32
C ARG A 193 8.27 -16.97 19.85
N ARG A 194 7.36 -16.60 20.78
CA ARG A 194 6.27 -15.67 20.51
C ARG A 194 6.81 -14.30 20.07
N LYS A 195 6.27 -13.77 18.97
CA LYS A 195 6.67 -12.50 18.37
C LYS A 195 5.45 -11.65 18.13
N THR A 196 5.64 -10.32 18.11
CA THR A 196 4.60 -9.39 17.68
C THR A 196 4.61 -9.27 16.17
N LEU A 197 3.43 -9.32 15.56
CA LEU A 197 3.21 -8.99 14.17
C LEU A 197 2.74 -7.55 14.04
N HIS A 198 3.50 -6.71 13.35
CA HIS A 198 3.09 -5.39 12.89
C HIS A 198 2.74 -5.48 11.41
N TYR A 199 1.45 -5.50 11.11
CA TYR A 199 0.93 -5.67 9.76
C TYR A 199 0.51 -4.32 9.17
N VAL A 200 1.06 -3.99 8.01
CA VAL A 200 0.67 -2.81 7.24
C VAL A 200 -0.44 -3.21 6.27
N SER A 201 -1.65 -2.82 6.60
CA SER A 201 -2.86 -2.92 5.81
C SER A 201 -3.03 -1.67 4.92
N SER A 202 -4.24 -1.26 4.63
CA SER A 202 -4.60 -0.05 3.89
C SER A 202 -5.98 0.44 4.29
N ILE A 203 -6.22 1.74 4.21
CA ILE A 203 -7.59 2.28 4.31
C ILE A 203 -8.49 1.84 3.14
N ASP A 204 -7.89 1.35 2.05
CA ASP A 204 -8.66 0.84 0.91
C ASP A 204 -9.54 -0.37 1.27
N THR A 205 -9.29 -1.03 2.40
CA THR A 205 -10.16 -2.09 2.92
C THR A 205 -11.60 -1.62 3.22
N TRP A 206 -11.81 -0.29 3.34
CA TRP A 206 -13.09 0.34 3.67
C TRP A 206 -13.72 1.12 2.51
N ASN A 207 -13.04 1.23 1.38
CA ASN A 207 -13.27 2.28 0.39
C ASN A 207 -14.73 2.40 -0.09
N VAL A 208 -15.36 1.30 -0.51
CA VAL A 208 -16.71 1.34 -1.12
C VAL A 208 -17.84 1.18 -0.08
N THR A 209 -17.50 0.90 1.18
CA THR A 209 -18.50 0.66 2.23
C THR A 209 -19.37 1.89 2.52
N GLY A 210 -18.80 3.09 2.40
CA GLY A 210 -19.56 4.34 2.60
C GLY A 210 -20.68 4.51 1.58
N LEU A 211 -20.46 4.08 0.33
CA LEU A 211 -21.48 4.13 -0.73
C LEU A 211 -22.56 3.06 -0.53
N LEU A 212 -22.13 1.82 -0.36
CA LEU A 212 -23.03 0.66 -0.42
C LEU A 212 -23.74 0.40 0.91
N ASN A 213 -23.00 0.48 2.00
CA ASN A 213 -23.53 0.24 3.35
C ASN A 213 -23.95 1.53 4.03
N LYS A 214 -23.79 2.70 3.37
CA LYS A 214 -24.11 4.04 3.90
C LYS A 214 -23.39 4.34 5.23
N VAL A 215 -22.16 3.84 5.36
CA VAL A 215 -21.34 4.02 6.54
C VAL A 215 -20.65 5.38 6.46
N GLU A 216 -20.94 6.27 7.41
CA GLU A 216 -20.33 7.61 7.45
C GLU A 216 -18.94 7.60 8.11
N ARG A 217 -18.70 6.66 9.04
CA ARG A 217 -17.46 6.55 9.79
C ARG A 217 -17.14 5.08 10.06
N VAL A 218 -15.85 4.72 9.95
CA VAL A 218 -15.32 3.43 10.37
C VAL A 218 -14.36 3.62 11.54
N LEU A 219 -14.42 2.71 12.52
CA LEU A 219 -13.56 2.73 13.70
C LEU A 219 -12.26 1.97 13.44
N GLU A 220 -11.20 2.30 14.20
CA GLU A 220 -9.89 1.65 14.03
C GLU A 220 -9.96 0.14 14.34
N ASP A 221 -10.71 -0.26 15.35
CA ASP A 221 -10.85 -1.68 15.75
C ASP A 221 -12.15 -2.31 15.23
N GLU A 222 -12.79 -1.71 14.24
CA GLU A 222 -14.01 -2.23 13.66
C GLU A 222 -13.76 -3.52 12.87
N SER A 223 -14.68 -4.48 12.98
CA SER A 223 -14.63 -5.69 12.19
C SER A 223 -14.92 -5.41 10.72
N LEU A 224 -14.13 -6.00 9.83
CA LEU A 224 -14.33 -5.91 8.38
C LEU A 224 -15.54 -6.72 7.90
N ARG A 225 -15.96 -7.74 8.64
CA ARG A 225 -17.00 -8.70 8.21
C ARG A 225 -18.35 -8.09 7.86
N PRO A 226 -18.89 -7.12 8.62
CA PRO A 226 -20.15 -6.46 8.22
C PRO A 226 -20.08 -5.75 6.86
N HIS A 227 -18.87 -5.47 6.38
CA HIS A 227 -18.61 -4.73 5.14
C HIS A 227 -18.29 -5.63 3.94
N LEU A 228 -18.29 -6.95 4.11
CA LEU A 228 -17.99 -7.93 3.04
C LEU A 228 -18.85 -7.72 1.79
N GLY A 229 -20.12 -7.33 1.94
CA GLY A 229 -21.03 -7.07 0.81
C GLY A 229 -20.59 -5.91 -0.11
N SER A 230 -19.71 -5.02 0.34
CA SER A 230 -19.17 -3.93 -0.48
C SER A 230 -17.93 -4.35 -1.29
N LEU A 231 -17.27 -5.42 -0.91
CA LEU A 231 -15.99 -5.86 -1.46
C LEU A 231 -16.02 -6.20 -2.97
N PRO A 232 -17.11 -6.78 -3.55
CA PRO A 232 -17.20 -7.03 -4.97
C PRO A 232 -17.02 -5.77 -5.85
N TYR A 233 -17.32 -4.62 -5.29
CA TYR A 233 -17.28 -3.33 -5.99
C TYR A 233 -15.93 -2.63 -5.89
N ASP A 234 -14.94 -3.25 -5.26
CA ASP A 234 -13.62 -2.67 -5.10
C ASP A 234 -12.60 -3.24 -6.08
N ILE A 235 -11.40 -2.63 -6.14
CA ILE A 235 -10.28 -3.12 -6.96
C ILE A 235 -9.68 -4.39 -6.37
N GLY A 236 -9.08 -5.25 -7.21
CA GLY A 236 -8.47 -6.50 -6.76
C GLY A 236 -7.40 -6.34 -5.69
N TYR A 237 -6.69 -5.21 -5.68
CA TYR A 237 -5.76 -4.87 -4.60
C TYR A 237 -6.50 -4.71 -3.26
N ALA A 238 -7.52 -3.86 -3.20
CA ALA A 238 -8.30 -3.63 -1.98
C ALA A 238 -8.98 -4.92 -1.48
N GLN A 239 -9.52 -5.72 -2.39
CA GLN A 239 -10.07 -7.05 -2.09
C GLN A 239 -9.04 -7.94 -1.41
N SER A 240 -7.81 -7.98 -1.92
CA SER A 240 -6.74 -8.80 -1.35
C SER A 240 -6.26 -8.27 0.00
N GLN A 241 -6.24 -6.96 0.20
CA GLN A 241 -5.92 -6.34 1.49
C GLN A 241 -7.01 -6.59 2.52
N TRP A 242 -8.28 -6.52 2.13
CA TRP A 242 -9.40 -6.89 3.00
C TRP A 242 -9.27 -8.32 3.54
N VAL A 243 -9.01 -9.28 2.65
CA VAL A 243 -8.85 -10.70 3.04
C VAL A 243 -7.64 -10.88 3.96
N ALA A 244 -6.52 -10.25 3.65
CA ALA A 244 -5.30 -10.33 4.46
C ALA A 244 -5.48 -9.68 5.84
N ASP A 245 -6.15 -8.52 5.91
CA ASP A 245 -6.45 -7.82 7.16
C ASP A 245 -7.41 -8.64 8.04
N GLU A 246 -8.52 -9.14 7.48
CA GLU A 246 -9.47 -10.02 8.18
C GLU A 246 -8.75 -11.26 8.72
N MET A 247 -7.82 -11.84 7.96
CA MET A 247 -7.02 -12.98 8.39
C MET A 247 -6.14 -12.64 9.61
N VAL A 248 -5.53 -11.45 9.64
CA VAL A 248 -4.76 -10.97 10.80
C VAL A 248 -5.68 -10.68 11.97
N GLN A 249 -6.85 -10.06 11.78
CA GLN A 249 -7.85 -9.84 12.83
C GLN A 249 -8.31 -11.16 13.45
N ARG A 250 -8.57 -12.20 12.64
CA ARG A 250 -8.93 -13.53 13.09
C ARG A 250 -7.81 -14.22 13.86
N ALA A 251 -6.56 -14.08 13.41
CA ALA A 251 -5.41 -14.62 14.15
C ALA A 251 -5.23 -13.89 15.48
N ARG A 252 -5.43 -12.56 15.50
CA ARG A 252 -5.41 -11.72 16.70
C ARG A 252 -6.47 -12.14 17.72
N SER A 253 -7.70 -12.42 17.27
CA SER A 253 -8.78 -12.90 18.15
C SER A 253 -8.50 -14.26 18.79
N ARG A 254 -7.59 -15.05 18.20
CA ARG A 254 -7.07 -16.31 18.75
C ARG A 254 -5.79 -16.16 19.57
N GLY A 255 -5.38 -14.94 19.87
CA GLY A 255 -4.26 -14.62 20.77
C GLY A 255 -2.92 -14.32 20.09
N LEU A 256 -2.87 -14.18 18.76
CA LEU A 256 -1.67 -13.62 18.10
C LEU A 256 -1.47 -12.17 18.56
N PRO A 257 -0.30 -11.79 19.12
CA PRO A 257 0.00 -10.40 19.43
C PRO A 257 0.25 -9.65 18.13
N ALA A 258 -0.81 -9.07 17.57
CA ALA A 258 -0.75 -8.36 16.29
C ALA A 258 -1.27 -6.93 16.41
N VAL A 259 -0.63 -6.02 15.68
CA VAL A 259 -1.02 -4.63 15.48
C VAL A 259 -1.25 -4.41 14.00
N ILE A 260 -2.37 -3.78 13.64
CA ILE A 260 -2.75 -3.51 12.25
C ILE A 260 -2.65 -1.99 12.01
N TYR A 261 -2.02 -1.59 10.93
CA TYR A 261 -1.89 -0.21 10.51
C TYR A 261 -2.59 -0.01 9.17
N GLY A 262 -3.56 0.90 9.13
CA GLY A 262 -4.23 1.36 7.91
C GLY A 262 -3.71 2.74 7.49
N PRO A 263 -2.60 2.83 6.76
CA PRO A 263 -2.16 4.12 6.25
C PRO A 263 -3.09 4.61 5.14
N GLY A 264 -3.21 5.94 5.04
CA GLY A 264 -3.76 6.63 3.89
C GLY A 264 -2.85 6.55 2.66
N PHE A 265 -3.07 7.44 1.69
CA PHE A 265 -2.23 7.51 0.50
C PHE A 265 -0.85 8.08 0.83
N VAL A 266 0.17 7.23 0.80
CA VAL A 266 1.56 7.58 1.17
C VAL A 266 2.25 8.22 -0.02
N ILE A 267 2.27 9.55 -0.07
CA ILE A 267 2.67 10.32 -1.25
C ILE A 267 4.17 10.59 -1.38
N GLY A 268 4.87 10.73 -0.27
CA GLY A 268 6.30 11.08 -0.27
C GLY A 268 6.79 11.43 1.12
N HIS A 269 8.06 11.87 1.21
CA HIS A 269 8.69 12.31 2.46
C HIS A 269 8.53 13.82 2.64
N SER A 270 8.17 14.27 3.82
CA SER A 270 7.84 15.69 4.09
C SER A 270 9.01 16.68 3.86
N SER A 271 10.25 16.25 4.05
CA SER A 271 11.43 17.11 3.97
C SER A 271 12.47 16.70 2.92
N ARG A 272 12.46 15.45 2.45
CA ARG A 272 13.46 14.95 1.47
C ARG A 272 13.04 15.13 0.02
N ALA A 273 11.84 15.65 -0.25
CA ALA A 273 11.28 15.79 -1.59
C ALA A 273 11.26 14.47 -2.40
N THR A 274 11.24 13.32 -1.73
CA THR A 274 11.21 12.00 -2.37
C THR A 274 9.80 11.43 -2.32
N GLY A 275 9.20 11.19 -3.48
CA GLY A 275 7.93 10.49 -3.64
C GLY A 275 8.11 9.21 -4.45
N ASN A 276 7.13 8.31 -4.39
CA ASN A 276 7.10 7.12 -5.22
C ASN A 276 6.61 7.49 -6.64
N PRO A 277 7.46 7.45 -7.69
CA PRO A 277 7.03 7.79 -9.03
C PRO A 277 6.08 6.75 -9.65
N ASP A 278 6.08 5.52 -9.12
CA ASP A 278 5.25 4.43 -9.64
C ASP A 278 3.84 4.43 -9.05
N ASP A 279 3.57 5.34 -8.09
CA ASP A 279 2.29 5.46 -7.42
C ASP A 279 1.20 6.03 -8.34
N PHE A 280 -0.06 5.64 -8.08
CA PHE A 280 -1.22 6.14 -8.83
C PHE A 280 -1.29 7.68 -8.81
N PHE A 281 -1.04 8.30 -7.66
CA PHE A 281 -1.14 9.75 -7.55
C PHE A 281 0.00 10.48 -8.23
N ALA A 282 1.23 9.96 -8.19
CA ALA A 282 2.33 10.53 -8.97
C ALA A 282 1.98 10.54 -10.46
N ARG A 283 1.46 9.42 -10.97
CA ARG A 283 0.96 9.32 -12.36
C ARG A 283 -0.16 10.30 -12.64
N MET A 284 -1.14 10.42 -11.74
CA MET A 284 -2.27 11.34 -11.89
C MET A 284 -1.80 12.80 -11.90
N ILE A 285 -0.94 13.21 -10.96
CA ILE A 285 -0.41 14.58 -10.88
C ILE A 285 0.33 14.92 -12.17
N ILE A 286 1.28 14.10 -12.58
CA ILE A 286 2.05 14.32 -13.81
C ILE A 286 1.15 14.28 -15.04
N GLY A 287 0.23 13.31 -15.10
CA GLY A 287 -0.71 13.18 -16.20
C GLY A 287 -1.61 14.41 -16.36
N CYS A 288 -2.09 14.98 -15.25
CA CYS A 288 -2.85 16.22 -15.25
C CYS A 288 -2.02 17.43 -15.71
N ILE A 289 -0.77 17.52 -15.27
CA ILE A 289 0.15 18.59 -15.70
C ILE A 289 0.38 18.50 -17.22
N GLN A 290 0.66 17.31 -17.73
CA GLN A 290 0.92 17.10 -19.15
C GLN A 290 -0.29 17.42 -20.05
N CYS A 291 -1.51 17.00 -19.66
CA CYS A 291 -2.69 17.31 -20.44
C CYS A 291 -3.24 18.74 -20.20
N GLY A 292 -2.84 19.40 -19.09
CA GLY A 292 -3.34 20.71 -18.69
C GLY A 292 -4.74 20.68 -18.07
N TYR A 293 -5.25 19.49 -17.75
CA TYR A 293 -6.58 19.31 -17.20
C TYR A 293 -6.58 18.46 -15.93
N PHE A 294 -7.54 18.74 -15.04
CA PHE A 294 -7.74 18.04 -13.78
C PHE A 294 -9.21 17.61 -13.66
N PRO A 295 -9.50 16.39 -13.18
CA PRO A 295 -10.88 15.91 -13.08
C PRO A 295 -11.69 16.67 -12.02
N TYR A 296 -12.93 16.97 -12.32
CA TYR A 296 -13.87 17.55 -11.37
C TYR A 296 -14.51 16.46 -10.52
N LEU A 297 -13.99 16.27 -9.29
CA LEU A 297 -14.47 15.34 -8.27
C LEU A 297 -14.47 16.07 -6.90
N PRO A 298 -15.41 17.01 -6.69
CA PRO A 298 -15.30 18.03 -5.64
C PRO A 298 -15.42 17.51 -4.22
N ARG A 299 -16.07 16.36 -4.01
CA ARG A 299 -16.31 15.79 -2.69
C ARG A 299 -15.34 14.67 -2.32
N GLN A 300 -14.50 14.25 -3.24
CA GLN A 300 -13.54 13.18 -2.99
C GLN A 300 -12.41 13.69 -2.11
N ARG A 301 -12.38 13.25 -0.85
CA ARG A 301 -11.25 13.45 0.04
C ARG A 301 -10.09 12.57 -0.40
N LEU A 302 -8.89 13.08 -0.17
CA LEU A 302 -7.65 12.35 -0.39
C LEU A 302 -6.93 12.29 0.96
N GLU A 303 -6.87 11.11 1.53
CA GLU A 303 -6.26 10.88 2.84
C GLU A 303 -4.73 10.83 2.69
N TRP A 304 -4.14 11.97 2.28
CA TRP A 304 -2.71 12.12 2.07
C TRP A 304 -1.92 12.02 3.37
N VAL A 305 -0.89 11.21 3.35
CA VAL A 305 0.07 11.09 4.45
C VAL A 305 1.49 11.07 3.91
N THR A 306 2.44 11.55 4.70
CA THR A 306 3.85 11.45 4.35
C THR A 306 4.44 10.15 4.88
N VAL A 307 5.44 9.61 4.19
CA VAL A 307 6.06 8.33 4.55
C VAL A 307 6.78 8.40 5.89
N ASP A 308 7.39 9.53 6.20
CA ASP A 308 8.06 9.78 7.48
C ASP A 308 7.06 9.83 8.65
N TYR A 309 5.88 10.42 8.47
CA TYR A 309 4.81 10.34 9.46
C TYR A 309 4.39 8.89 9.70
N VAL A 310 4.12 8.13 8.62
CA VAL A 310 3.70 6.73 8.71
C VAL A 310 4.76 5.88 9.40
N CYS A 311 6.04 5.98 9.00
CA CYS A 311 7.12 5.20 9.60
C CYS A 311 7.34 5.57 11.07
N SER A 312 7.38 6.86 11.39
CA SER A 312 7.58 7.33 12.77
C SER A 312 6.44 6.90 13.69
N ALA A 313 5.18 7.05 13.24
CA ALA A 313 4.01 6.61 14.00
C ALA A 313 4.02 5.09 14.21
N LEU A 314 4.27 4.33 13.15
CA LEU A 314 4.31 2.87 13.19
C LEU A 314 5.39 2.38 14.16
N LEU A 315 6.62 2.91 14.08
CA LEU A 315 7.73 2.52 14.95
C LEU A 315 7.49 2.90 16.41
N HIS A 316 6.91 4.09 16.65
CA HIS A 316 6.57 4.51 18.00
C HIS A 316 5.49 3.63 18.63
N ILE A 317 4.40 3.36 17.89
CA ILE A 317 3.33 2.46 18.30
C ILE A 317 3.91 1.05 18.58
N ALA A 318 4.78 0.56 17.70
CA ALA A 318 5.40 -0.75 17.83
C ALA A 318 6.30 -0.88 19.07
N SER A 319 6.82 0.23 19.62
CA SER A 319 7.65 0.23 20.82
C SER A 319 6.87 0.09 22.14
N LYS A 320 5.55 0.19 22.10
CA LYS A 320 4.68 0.19 23.26
C LYS A 320 3.94 -1.14 23.44
N LYS A 321 3.86 -1.64 24.68
CA LYS A 321 3.17 -2.90 25.01
C LYS A 321 1.64 -2.76 25.01
N ASP A 322 1.14 -1.61 25.41
CA ASP A 322 -0.31 -1.31 25.53
C ASP A 322 -0.98 -1.07 24.17
N THR A 323 -0.21 -1.08 23.07
CA THR A 323 -0.71 -0.95 21.69
C THR A 323 -1.06 -2.30 21.05
N LEU A 324 -0.66 -3.40 21.68
CA LEU A 324 -0.89 -4.74 21.16
C LEU A 324 -2.38 -5.08 21.12
N GLY A 325 -2.79 -5.74 20.05
CA GLY A 325 -4.18 -6.14 19.86
C GLY A 325 -5.09 -5.05 19.29
N LEU A 326 -4.55 -3.87 18.98
CA LEU A 326 -5.28 -2.73 18.42
C LEU A 326 -4.96 -2.52 16.94
N SER A 327 -5.82 -1.73 16.29
CA SER A 327 -5.61 -1.23 14.93
C SER A 327 -5.48 0.29 14.95
N TYR A 328 -4.78 0.84 13.95
CA TYR A 328 -4.42 2.26 13.87
C TYR A 328 -4.62 2.78 12.45
N HIS A 329 -5.46 3.79 12.27
CA HIS A 329 -5.58 4.50 11.00
C HIS A 329 -4.57 5.64 10.94
N LEU A 330 -3.53 5.47 10.12
CA LEU A 330 -2.52 6.49 9.90
C LEU A 330 -2.95 7.41 8.76
N VAL A 331 -3.93 8.26 9.04
CA VAL A 331 -4.59 9.20 8.12
C VAL A 331 -4.60 10.60 8.72
N PRO A 332 -5.03 11.65 7.98
CA PRO A 332 -5.25 12.97 8.55
C PRO A 332 -6.16 12.90 9.78
N PRO A 333 -5.70 13.39 10.96
CA PRO A 333 -6.49 13.29 12.20
C PRO A 333 -7.75 14.16 12.18
N ASP A 334 -7.76 15.21 11.36
CA ASP A 334 -8.91 16.05 11.09
C ASP A 334 -9.28 15.94 9.61
N PRO A 335 -10.37 15.25 9.26
CA PRO A 335 -10.78 15.06 7.87
C PRO A 335 -11.13 16.37 7.16
N THR A 336 -11.41 17.47 7.89
CA THR A 336 -11.67 18.78 7.27
C THR A 336 -10.40 19.43 6.72
N ARG A 337 -9.24 19.02 7.22
CA ARG A 337 -7.92 19.45 6.77
C ARG A 337 -7.36 18.55 5.65
N SER A 338 -8.02 17.45 5.36
CA SER A 338 -7.64 16.58 4.24
C SER A 338 -7.91 17.30 2.92
N VAL A 339 -6.90 17.29 2.05
CA VAL A 339 -7.04 17.91 0.73
C VAL A 339 -7.92 17.02 -0.15
N ASN A 340 -8.98 17.58 -0.72
CA ASN A 340 -9.79 16.91 -1.72
C ASN A 340 -9.26 17.12 -3.15
N MET A 341 -9.88 16.49 -4.13
CA MET A 341 -9.47 16.62 -5.55
C MET A 341 -9.46 18.08 -6.02
N GLY A 342 -10.48 18.88 -5.67
CA GLY A 342 -10.53 20.30 -6.01
C GLY A 342 -9.41 21.11 -5.33
N GLY A 343 -9.08 20.78 -4.09
CA GLY A 343 -7.94 21.35 -3.35
C GLY A 343 -6.61 21.01 -4.02
N THR A 344 -6.42 19.75 -4.43
CA THR A 344 -5.21 19.32 -5.16
C THR A 344 -5.01 20.10 -6.45
N CYS A 345 -6.08 20.34 -7.23
CA CYS A 345 -6.02 21.20 -8.41
C CYS A 345 -5.55 22.63 -8.08
N LYS A 346 -6.06 23.22 -6.99
CA LYS A 346 -5.62 24.54 -6.52
C LYS A 346 -4.15 24.53 -6.13
N LEU A 347 -3.69 23.50 -5.42
CA LEU A 347 -2.28 23.36 -5.03
C LEU A 347 -1.36 23.26 -6.25
N LEU A 348 -1.75 22.53 -7.30
CA LEU A 348 -0.97 22.46 -8.55
C LEU A 348 -0.83 23.84 -9.20
N ASN A 349 -1.92 24.60 -9.30
CA ASN A 349 -1.87 25.97 -9.85
C ASN A 349 -0.98 26.89 -8.99
N GLN A 350 -1.07 26.81 -7.67
CA GLN A 350 -0.22 27.57 -6.75
C GLN A 350 1.25 27.14 -6.84
N ALA A 351 1.51 25.87 -7.14
CA ALA A 351 2.85 25.33 -7.35
C ALA A 351 3.49 25.74 -8.69
N GLY A 352 2.72 26.42 -9.55
CA GLY A 352 3.18 26.87 -10.86
C GLY A 352 2.91 25.90 -12.01
N TYR A 353 2.06 24.88 -11.79
CA TYR A 353 1.62 23.94 -12.81
C TYR A 353 0.17 24.24 -13.20
N PRO A 354 -0.06 25.06 -14.25
CA PRO A 354 -1.42 25.48 -14.61
C PRO A 354 -2.25 24.31 -15.14
N VAL A 355 -3.33 23.99 -14.43
CA VAL A 355 -4.31 22.96 -14.80
C VAL A 355 -5.72 23.52 -14.64
N LYS A 356 -6.62 23.16 -15.55
CA LYS A 356 -8.03 23.56 -15.53
C LYS A 356 -8.90 22.38 -15.15
N GLN A 357 -9.84 22.56 -14.20
CA GLN A 357 -10.84 21.53 -13.90
C GLN A 357 -11.83 21.38 -15.06
N ILE A 358 -12.06 20.13 -15.46
CA ILE A 358 -13.07 19.73 -16.46
C ILE A 358 -13.90 18.57 -15.91
N PRO A 359 -15.09 18.29 -16.50
CA PRO A 359 -15.90 17.12 -16.12
C PRO A 359 -15.07 15.84 -16.16
N TYR A 360 -15.34 14.92 -15.24
CA TYR A 360 -14.56 13.69 -15.09
C TYR A 360 -14.46 12.88 -16.40
N HIS A 361 -15.59 12.73 -17.10
CA HIS A 361 -15.63 11.99 -18.38
C HIS A 361 -14.72 12.63 -19.45
N ASP A 362 -14.76 13.97 -19.56
CA ASP A 362 -13.95 14.69 -20.54
C ASP A 362 -12.45 14.55 -20.21
N TRP A 363 -12.09 14.57 -18.91
CA TRP A 363 -10.71 14.35 -18.49
C TRP A 363 -10.23 12.93 -18.85
N VAL A 364 -11.06 11.90 -18.66
CA VAL A 364 -10.70 10.52 -19.04
C VAL A 364 -10.49 10.42 -20.56
N GLU A 365 -11.29 11.12 -21.36
CA GLU A 365 -11.13 11.17 -22.82
C GLU A 365 -9.84 11.88 -23.25
N GLU A 366 -9.43 12.96 -22.55
CA GLU A 366 -8.15 13.62 -22.80
C GLU A 366 -6.96 12.68 -22.49
N ILE A 367 -7.02 11.95 -21.38
CA ILE A 367 -6.01 10.93 -21.07
C ILE A 367 -5.97 9.83 -22.13
N ARG A 368 -7.15 9.35 -22.60
CA ARG A 368 -7.25 8.31 -23.63
C ARG A 368 -6.63 8.74 -24.97
N ARG A 369 -6.77 10.02 -25.31
CA ARG A 369 -6.18 10.60 -26.54
C ARG A 369 -4.67 10.82 -26.45
N SER A 370 -4.08 10.65 -25.29
CA SER A 370 -2.66 10.89 -25.03
C SER A 370 -1.94 9.60 -24.60
N PRO A 371 -1.55 8.73 -25.56
CA PRO A 371 -0.97 7.41 -25.22
C PRO A 371 0.32 7.47 -24.42
N GLY A 372 1.10 8.55 -24.52
CA GLY A 372 2.32 8.79 -23.73
C GLY A 372 2.07 9.32 -22.32
N ASN A 373 0.82 9.65 -21.99
CA ASN A 373 0.47 10.14 -20.66
C ASN A 373 0.62 9.02 -19.59
N PRO A 374 1.22 9.28 -18.43
CA PRO A 374 1.40 8.28 -17.36
C PRO A 374 0.11 7.62 -16.88
N MET A 375 -1.04 8.29 -17.05
CA MET A 375 -2.37 7.76 -16.74
C MET A 375 -2.99 6.91 -17.85
N ALA A 376 -2.44 6.92 -19.07
CA ALA A 376 -3.03 6.17 -20.19
C ALA A 376 -3.22 4.67 -19.91
N PRO A 377 -2.28 3.96 -19.23
CA PRO A 377 -2.49 2.57 -18.82
C PRO A 377 -3.64 2.35 -17.83
N MET A 378 -4.08 3.42 -17.15
CA MET A 378 -5.17 3.37 -16.15
C MET A 378 -6.55 3.63 -16.76
N VAL A 379 -6.64 3.99 -18.04
CA VAL A 379 -7.93 4.33 -18.71
C VAL A 379 -8.99 3.26 -18.52
N PRO A 380 -8.71 1.94 -18.63
CA PRO A 380 -9.72 0.91 -18.38
C PRO A 380 -10.32 1.01 -16.96
N LEU A 381 -9.49 1.24 -15.95
CA LEU A 381 -9.93 1.44 -14.56
C LEU A 381 -10.76 2.73 -14.41
N LEU A 382 -10.34 3.81 -15.06
CA LEU A 382 -11.02 5.10 -14.98
C LEU A 382 -12.40 5.07 -15.66
N GLN A 383 -12.58 4.25 -16.68
CA GLN A 383 -13.83 4.07 -17.40
C GLN A 383 -14.76 3.02 -16.78
N GLU A 384 -14.23 2.21 -15.85
CA GLU A 384 -15.00 1.16 -15.20
C GLU A 384 -16.19 1.74 -14.43
N ARG A 385 -17.40 1.27 -14.73
CA ARG A 385 -18.63 1.62 -14.00
C ARG A 385 -18.88 0.60 -12.90
N ILE A 386 -19.07 1.09 -11.69
CA ILE A 386 -19.18 0.25 -10.50
C ILE A 386 -20.64 0.12 -10.06
N LEU A 387 -21.38 1.24 -9.99
CA LEU A 387 -22.76 1.24 -9.55
C LEU A 387 -23.56 2.25 -10.40
N GLY A 388 -24.46 1.74 -11.21
CA GLY A 388 -25.19 2.58 -12.18
C GLY A 388 -24.21 3.32 -13.09
N ASP A 389 -24.33 4.66 -13.16
CA ASP A 389 -23.45 5.50 -13.97
C ASP A 389 -22.18 5.97 -13.23
N LEU A 390 -21.98 5.58 -11.97
CA LEU A 390 -20.81 5.97 -11.19
C LEU A 390 -19.58 5.16 -11.60
N SER A 391 -18.55 5.85 -12.03
CA SER A 391 -17.23 5.26 -12.23
C SER A 391 -16.55 4.99 -10.87
N ARG A 392 -15.50 4.17 -10.86
CA ARG A 392 -14.70 3.85 -9.70
C ARG A 392 -14.20 5.10 -8.96
N MET A 393 -13.64 6.07 -9.68
CA MET A 393 -13.18 7.31 -9.05
C MET A 393 -14.33 8.13 -8.44
N GLN A 394 -15.51 8.09 -9.03
CA GLN A 394 -16.67 8.78 -8.50
C GLN A 394 -17.23 8.10 -7.24
N THR A 395 -17.12 6.77 -7.11
CA THR A 395 -17.53 6.06 -5.90
C THR A 395 -16.73 6.47 -4.67
N SER A 396 -15.46 6.85 -4.85
CA SER A 396 -14.59 7.32 -3.76
C SER A 396 -15.06 8.64 -3.12
N THR A 397 -16.02 9.34 -3.72
CA THR A 397 -16.69 10.50 -3.10
C THR A 397 -17.43 10.12 -1.80
N TYR A 398 -17.77 8.87 -1.65
CA TYR A 398 -18.52 8.33 -0.51
C TYR A 398 -17.62 7.60 0.49
N THR A 399 -16.30 7.78 0.41
CA THR A 399 -15.34 7.21 1.37
C THR A 399 -15.70 7.63 2.79
N PRO A 400 -15.83 6.67 3.75
CA PRO A 400 -16.18 6.99 5.12
C PRO A 400 -15.10 7.84 5.81
N ILE A 401 -15.44 8.48 6.92
CA ILE A 401 -14.46 9.11 7.79
C ILE A 401 -13.76 8.02 8.58
N TYR A 402 -12.45 8.03 8.59
CA TYR A 402 -11.64 7.11 9.39
C TYR A 402 -11.47 7.65 10.81
N ASP A 403 -11.89 6.89 11.83
CA ASP A 403 -11.58 7.19 13.22
C ASP A 403 -10.08 7.04 13.49
N VAL A 404 -9.54 7.88 14.37
CA VAL A 404 -8.09 7.93 14.67
C VAL A 404 -7.84 8.04 16.19
N LYS A 405 -8.78 7.60 17.00
CA LYS A 405 -8.68 7.73 18.46
C LYS A 405 -7.54 6.94 19.06
N ASN A 406 -7.34 5.69 18.60
CA ASN A 406 -6.22 4.87 19.01
C ASN A 406 -4.89 5.51 18.59
N THR A 407 -4.82 5.99 17.34
CA THR A 407 -3.64 6.67 16.80
C THR A 407 -3.30 7.91 17.61
N ILE A 408 -4.26 8.80 17.87
CA ILE A 408 -4.05 10.02 18.67
C ILE A 408 -3.58 9.65 20.08
N ARG A 409 -4.23 8.68 20.74
CA ARG A 409 -3.85 8.22 22.07
C ARG A 409 -2.42 7.64 22.10
N ALA A 410 -2.08 6.81 21.11
CA ALA A 410 -0.77 6.18 21.02
C ALA A 410 0.37 7.18 20.77
N LEU A 411 0.08 8.29 20.07
CA LEU A 411 1.06 9.33 19.73
C LEU A 411 1.06 10.51 20.73
N SER A 412 0.23 10.49 21.78
CA SER A 412 0.05 11.62 22.69
C SER A 412 1.34 12.05 23.44
N ASP A 413 2.27 11.13 23.65
CA ASP A 413 3.58 11.36 24.27
C ASP A 413 4.68 11.73 23.26
N ARG A 414 4.38 11.80 21.95
CA ARG A 414 5.30 12.15 20.86
C ARG A 414 4.71 13.27 20.00
N PRO A 415 4.63 14.49 20.54
CA PRO A 415 4.08 15.64 19.81
C PRO A 415 4.89 16.04 18.56
N ASP A 416 6.10 15.50 18.40
CA ASP A 416 6.95 15.64 17.23
C ASP A 416 6.48 14.76 16.06
N ILE A 417 5.74 13.69 16.30
CA ILE A 417 5.16 12.84 15.25
C ILE A 417 3.80 13.43 14.84
N GLN A 418 3.83 14.31 13.87
CA GLN A 418 2.64 15.03 13.42
C GLN A 418 2.35 14.76 11.96
N TRP A 419 1.07 14.58 11.66
CA TRP A 419 0.60 14.66 10.29
C TRP A 419 0.72 16.08 9.76
N LEU A 420 1.30 16.23 8.57
CA LEU A 420 1.42 17.49 7.89
C LEU A 420 0.48 17.52 6.67
N PRO A 421 -0.34 18.59 6.49
CA PRO A 421 -1.16 18.74 5.31
C PRO A 421 -0.29 18.92 4.07
N LEU A 422 -0.75 18.36 2.94
CA LEU A 422 -0.14 18.65 1.65
C LEU A 422 -0.38 20.12 1.28
N ASP A 423 0.69 20.84 1.01
CA ASP A 423 0.69 22.20 0.49
C ASP A 423 1.32 22.29 -0.91
N ALA A 424 1.22 23.47 -1.52
CA ALA A 424 1.76 23.70 -2.88
C ALA A 424 3.29 23.56 -2.94
N ARG A 425 4.00 23.91 -1.87
CA ARG A 425 5.48 23.81 -1.80
C ARG A 425 5.89 22.33 -1.76
N LEU A 426 5.25 21.54 -0.92
CA LEU A 426 5.55 20.11 -0.80
C LEU A 426 5.19 19.38 -2.10
N LEU A 427 4.01 19.66 -2.68
CA LEU A 427 3.60 19.09 -3.96
C LEU A 427 4.59 19.43 -5.09
N LYS A 428 5.02 20.71 -5.16
CA LYS A 428 6.05 21.15 -6.10
C LYS A 428 7.36 20.37 -5.93
N SER A 429 7.79 20.17 -4.69
CA SER A 429 9.05 19.47 -4.40
C SER A 429 9.04 18.01 -4.91
N TYR A 430 7.88 17.33 -4.85
CA TYR A 430 7.74 15.99 -5.41
C TYR A 430 7.82 16.01 -6.94
N VAL A 431 7.07 16.90 -7.58
CA VAL A 431 7.08 17.03 -9.05
C VAL A 431 8.48 17.36 -9.56
N ASP A 432 9.15 18.35 -8.96
CA ASP A 432 10.52 18.72 -9.33
C ASP A 432 11.50 17.56 -9.15
N SER A 433 11.34 16.78 -8.08
CA SER A 433 12.19 15.61 -7.81
C SER A 433 11.99 14.50 -8.86
N TRP A 434 10.74 14.18 -9.22
CA TRP A 434 10.46 13.19 -10.26
C TRP A 434 11.01 13.58 -11.62
N VAL A 435 10.87 14.86 -11.98
CA VAL A 435 11.40 15.40 -13.25
C VAL A 435 12.93 15.39 -13.24
N LYS A 436 13.56 15.88 -12.16
CA LYS A 436 15.03 15.93 -12.02
C LYS A 436 15.67 14.53 -12.11
N ARG A 437 15.01 13.50 -11.58
CA ARG A 437 15.50 12.13 -11.65
C ARG A 437 15.24 11.45 -13.00
N GLY A 438 14.49 12.10 -13.90
CA GLY A 438 14.10 11.53 -15.18
C GLY A 438 12.98 10.48 -15.06
N ASP A 439 12.29 10.41 -13.91
CA ASP A 439 11.14 9.51 -13.74
C ASP A 439 9.99 9.95 -14.68
N TYR A 440 9.85 11.27 -14.92
CA TYR A 440 8.83 11.86 -15.77
C TYR A 440 9.33 13.07 -16.54
N SER A 441 8.70 13.36 -17.70
CA SER A 441 8.77 14.60 -18.43
C SER A 441 7.47 15.40 -18.26
N LEU A 442 7.56 16.72 -18.17
CA LEU A 442 6.37 17.60 -18.14
C LEU A 442 5.93 18.04 -19.56
N CYS A 443 6.73 17.73 -20.59
CA CYS A 443 6.36 18.06 -21.97
C CYS A 443 5.20 17.17 -22.42
N ARG A 444 4.24 17.75 -23.13
CA ARG A 444 3.30 16.96 -23.96
C ARG A 444 4.14 16.24 -25.02
N ASP A 445 3.93 14.94 -25.17
CA ASP A 445 4.50 14.24 -26.33
C ASP A 445 3.97 14.90 -27.59
N SER A 446 4.85 15.61 -28.31
CA SER A 446 4.53 16.28 -29.57
C SER A 446 4.35 15.31 -30.75
N ASN A 447 4.29 14.02 -30.49
CA ASN A 447 4.10 12.96 -31.49
C ASN A 447 2.67 12.42 -31.46
N GLY A 448 1.74 13.24 -31.91
CA GLY A 448 0.34 12.87 -32.09
C GLY A 448 -0.31 13.63 -33.21
N TYR A 449 0.21 13.47 -34.44
CA TYR A 449 -0.51 13.70 -35.70
C TYR A 449 -0.23 12.54 -36.63
#